data_7caae049fc544dc72cdcb1636da340ef
#
_entry.id   7caae049fc544dc72cdcb1636da340ef
#
_cell.length_a   1.000
_cell.length_b   1.000
_cell.length_c   1.000
_cell.angle_alpha   90.00
_cell.angle_beta   90.00
_cell.angle_gamma   90.00
#
_symmetry.space_group_name_H-M   'P 1'
#
loop_
_entity.id
_entity.type
_entity.pdbx_description
1 polymer ?
#
loop_
_entity_poly.entity_id
_entity_poly.type
_entity_poly.pdbx_seq_one_letter_code
_entity_poly.pdbx_strand_id
1 'polypeptide(L)'
;MLKALQALTGPLAACALLSALAAPPAAAREISPQDQVRTMTRGINVLGYDPLWKDPAKARFQMRHFKTIKDGGFNTVRLNLHAFAHMGADNKLDPAWLKTLDQVVEAALAQKLTVILDEHDFNTCGEDPAACRPRLVAFWKQIGEHYKDAPDGVVFELLNEPNKGLTDAVWNAWIAELLPVVRATNPTRNVVVGPAFWNNISHLDQLKLPQGDRHLIATVHYYLPMEFTHQGASWNPATPKTGVTWGTDAERQRMKADFDGVQAWARAQDRPMLLGEFGAYDKGDMASRAAYTAAAAREAEARGWAWAYWQFDSDFIAYDIGKETWVTPIHDALVPK
;
A
#
# COMPACT_ATOMS: atom_id res chain seq x y z
N MET A 1 43.95 14.36 88.20
CA MET A 1 43.22 13.25 87.54
C MET A 1 42.54 13.78 86.29
N LEU A 2 43.19 13.67 85.16
CA LEU A 2 42.68 14.09 83.87
C LEU A 2 42.04 12.88 83.17
N LYS A 3 40.83 12.98 82.75
CA LYS A 3 40.15 12.02 81.86
C LYS A 3 40.24 12.53 80.41
N ALA A 4 40.83 11.74 79.57
CA ALA A 4 40.92 11.99 78.15
C ALA A 4 39.60 11.73 77.44
N LEU A 5 39.15 12.67 76.62
CA LEU A 5 38.07 12.46 75.65
C LEU A 5 38.64 11.94 74.35
N GLN A 6 38.24 10.74 73.92
CA GLN A 6 38.53 10.21 72.60
C GLN A 6 37.46 10.70 71.63
N ALA A 7 37.86 11.38 70.57
CA ALA A 7 37.00 11.77 69.46
C ALA A 7 36.95 10.62 68.44
N LEU A 8 35.72 10.15 68.17
CA LEU A 8 35.39 9.21 67.09
C LEU A 8 35.19 9.96 65.77
N THR A 9 36.13 9.81 64.84
CA THR A 9 35.97 10.25 63.45
C THR A 9 35.47 9.07 62.64
N GLY A 10 34.21 9.07 62.21
CA GLY A 10 33.67 8.14 61.25
C GLY A 10 33.79 8.69 59.80
N PRO A 11 34.01 7.85 58.81
CA PRO A 11 34.15 8.32 57.43
C PRO A 11 32.76 8.65 56.81
N LEU A 12 32.62 9.84 56.25
CA LEU A 12 31.50 10.22 55.41
C LEU A 12 31.59 9.47 54.06
N ALA A 13 30.67 8.56 53.81
CA ALA A 13 30.53 7.95 52.49
C ALA A 13 29.76 8.93 51.58
N ALA A 14 30.49 9.48 50.60
CA ALA A 14 29.88 10.28 49.52
C ALA A 14 29.19 9.36 48.52
N CYS A 15 27.86 9.28 48.54
CA CYS A 15 27.08 8.69 47.47
C CYS A 15 27.13 9.59 46.24
N ALA A 16 27.91 9.24 45.23
CA ALA A 16 27.87 9.85 43.92
C ALA A 16 26.63 9.32 43.19
N LEU A 17 25.59 10.14 43.05
CA LEU A 17 24.47 9.89 42.18
C LEU A 17 24.92 10.03 40.71
N LEU A 18 25.20 8.92 40.05
CA LEU A 18 25.34 8.87 38.59
C LEU A 18 23.98 9.09 37.96
N SER A 19 23.69 10.30 37.54
CA SER A 19 22.56 10.61 36.65
C SER A 19 22.87 9.97 35.30
N ALA A 20 22.24 8.83 35.01
CA ALA A 20 22.23 8.26 33.68
C ALA A 20 21.44 9.20 32.76
N LEU A 21 22.14 10.02 31.98
CA LEU A 21 21.54 10.73 30.84
C LEU A 21 21.04 9.66 29.89
N ALA A 22 19.70 9.48 29.84
CA ALA A 22 19.08 8.69 28.78
C ALA A 22 19.47 9.34 27.44
N ALA A 23 20.14 8.58 26.58
CA ALA A 23 20.39 9.03 25.23
C ALA A 23 19.04 9.35 24.57
N PRO A 24 18.93 10.46 23.82
CA PRO A 24 17.71 10.75 23.08
C PRO A 24 17.42 9.54 22.17
N PRO A 25 16.13 9.18 21.97
CA PRO A 25 15.78 8.11 21.04
C PRO A 25 16.43 8.43 19.70
N ALA A 26 17.17 7.47 19.15
CA ALA A 26 17.73 7.62 17.82
C ALA A 26 16.60 8.06 16.89
N ALA A 27 16.75 9.23 16.27
CA ALA A 27 15.80 9.68 15.25
C ALA A 27 15.61 8.50 14.29
N ALA A 28 14.35 8.09 14.06
CA ALA A 28 14.06 7.02 13.13
C ALA A 28 14.79 7.34 11.83
N ARG A 29 15.65 6.42 11.38
CA ARG A 29 16.48 6.66 10.20
C ARG A 29 15.53 6.70 9.02
N GLU A 30 15.42 7.86 8.41
CA GLU A 30 14.62 8.10 7.22
C GLU A 30 14.88 7.02 6.17
N ILE A 31 13.84 6.25 5.79
CA ILE A 31 13.97 5.22 4.77
C ILE A 31 13.80 5.84 3.38
N SER A 32 14.78 5.64 2.50
CA SER A 32 14.63 6.08 1.11
C SER A 32 13.51 5.32 0.40
N PRO A 33 12.85 5.89 -0.62
CA PRO A 33 11.82 5.16 -1.37
C PRO A 33 12.38 3.92 -2.08
N GLN A 34 13.66 3.91 -2.47
CA GLN A 34 14.33 2.75 -3.03
C GLN A 34 14.48 1.63 -1.98
N ASP A 35 14.88 1.97 -0.75
CA ASP A 35 14.99 1.00 0.33
C ASP A 35 13.59 0.52 0.78
N GLN A 36 12.61 1.43 0.78
CA GLN A 36 11.22 1.05 1.06
C GLN A 36 10.72 -0.02 0.09
N VAL A 37 10.89 0.17 -1.22
CA VAL A 37 10.50 -0.81 -2.25
C VAL A 37 11.25 -2.14 -2.07
N ARG A 38 12.54 -2.12 -1.68
CA ARG A 38 13.30 -3.35 -1.37
C ARG A 38 12.75 -4.11 -0.15
N THR A 39 12.11 -3.42 0.80
CA THR A 39 11.48 -4.08 1.96
C THR A 39 10.07 -4.55 1.66
N MET A 40 9.36 -3.86 0.76
CA MET A 40 7.99 -4.17 0.39
C MET A 40 7.86 -5.48 -0.39
N THR A 41 8.78 -5.75 -1.31
CA THR A 41 8.85 -6.92 -2.19
C THR A 41 7.50 -7.47 -2.66
N ARG A 42 6.90 -8.41 -1.92
CA ARG A 42 5.67 -9.16 -2.23
C ARG A 42 4.51 -8.67 -1.38
N GLY A 43 3.53 -8.10 -2.00
CA GLY A 43 2.35 -7.57 -1.33
C GLY A 43 1.05 -8.24 -1.79
N ILE A 44 0.00 -7.92 -1.05
CA ILE A 44 -1.36 -8.34 -1.38
C ILE A 44 -2.36 -7.26 -0.97
N ASN A 45 -3.36 -7.02 -1.83
CA ASN A 45 -4.45 -6.10 -1.56
C ASN A 45 -5.46 -6.75 -0.61
N VAL A 46 -5.91 -6.02 0.39
CA VAL A 46 -6.83 -6.51 1.43
C VAL A 46 -7.88 -5.48 1.81
N LEU A 47 -9.01 -5.94 2.31
CA LEU A 47 -10.06 -5.15 2.96
C LEU A 47 -10.88 -4.23 2.06
N GLY A 48 -10.68 -4.23 0.75
CA GLY A 48 -11.37 -3.32 -0.16
C GLY A 48 -12.90 -3.42 -0.13
N TYR A 49 -13.41 -4.64 0.06
CA TYR A 49 -14.85 -4.92 0.07
C TYR A 49 -15.30 -5.64 1.34
N ASP A 50 -14.48 -5.65 2.39
CA ASP A 50 -14.79 -6.35 3.62
C ASP A 50 -15.81 -5.54 4.46
N PRO A 51 -16.80 -6.19 5.07
CA PRO A 51 -17.74 -5.55 5.99
C PRO A 51 -17.09 -4.93 7.24
N LEU A 52 -15.84 -5.24 7.55
CA LEU A 52 -15.11 -4.72 8.71
C LEU A 52 -15.29 -3.22 8.91
N TRP A 53 -15.23 -2.46 7.82
CA TRP A 53 -15.32 -1.00 7.88
C TRP A 53 -16.70 -0.47 8.30
N LYS A 54 -17.76 -1.25 8.09
CA LYS A 54 -19.16 -0.87 8.41
C LYS A 54 -19.66 -1.52 9.68
N ASP A 55 -19.31 -2.77 9.89
CA ASP A 55 -19.77 -3.60 11.01
C ASP A 55 -18.70 -4.65 11.32
N PRO A 56 -17.80 -4.38 12.28
CA PRO A 56 -16.74 -5.32 12.65
C PRO A 56 -17.23 -6.71 13.05
N ALA A 57 -18.48 -6.83 13.53
CA ALA A 57 -19.07 -8.13 13.86
C ALA A 57 -19.35 -9.00 12.63
N LYS A 58 -19.44 -8.38 11.44
CA LYS A 58 -19.63 -9.06 10.15
C LYS A 58 -18.36 -9.22 9.35
N ALA A 59 -17.22 -8.80 9.89
CA ALA A 59 -15.93 -8.89 9.23
C ALA A 59 -15.62 -10.34 8.82
N ARG A 60 -15.32 -10.53 7.54
CA ARG A 60 -14.77 -11.79 7.04
C ARG A 60 -13.27 -11.84 7.30
N PHE A 61 -12.60 -10.74 6.99
CA PHE A 61 -11.18 -10.57 7.32
C PHE A 61 -11.02 -10.35 8.83
N GLN A 62 -10.12 -11.07 9.45
CA GLN A 62 -9.80 -10.97 10.87
C GLN A 62 -8.32 -10.66 11.07
N MET A 63 -7.96 -10.01 12.16
CA MET A 63 -6.57 -9.58 12.43
C MET A 63 -5.56 -10.74 12.36
N ARG A 64 -5.97 -11.99 12.66
CA ARG A 64 -5.12 -13.18 12.50
C ARG A 64 -4.69 -13.42 11.04
N HIS A 65 -5.46 -12.94 10.05
CA HIS A 65 -5.10 -13.12 8.64
C HIS A 65 -3.83 -12.35 8.25
N PHE A 66 -3.42 -11.31 8.98
CA PHE A 66 -2.12 -10.70 8.77
C PHE A 66 -0.97 -11.69 9.05
N LYS A 67 -1.12 -12.56 10.07
CA LYS A 67 -0.17 -13.64 10.29
C LYS A 67 -0.21 -14.66 9.15
N THR A 68 -1.40 -15.04 8.67
CA THR A 68 -1.56 -15.92 7.51
C THR A 68 -0.88 -15.36 6.27
N ILE A 69 -1.03 -14.04 6.01
CA ILE A 69 -0.38 -13.33 4.91
C ILE A 69 1.15 -13.37 5.08
N LYS A 70 1.65 -13.08 6.28
CA LYS A 70 3.10 -13.11 6.56
C LYS A 70 3.69 -14.50 6.40
N ASP A 71 3.04 -15.52 6.96
CA ASP A 71 3.46 -16.92 6.85
C ASP A 71 3.36 -17.43 5.40
N GLY A 72 2.44 -16.87 4.61
CA GLY A 72 2.32 -17.10 3.18
C GLY A 72 3.43 -16.48 2.33
N GLY A 73 4.41 -15.79 2.94
CA GLY A 73 5.58 -15.25 2.23
C GLY A 73 5.41 -13.83 1.72
N PHE A 74 4.41 -13.09 2.19
CA PHE A 74 4.20 -11.68 1.84
C PHE A 74 4.86 -10.74 2.86
N ASN A 75 5.28 -9.58 2.40
CA ASN A 75 5.93 -8.54 3.20
C ASN A 75 5.13 -7.25 3.30
N THR A 76 4.10 -7.10 2.48
CA THR A 76 3.32 -5.86 2.36
C THR A 76 1.83 -6.19 2.25
N VAL A 77 1.02 -5.34 2.85
CA VAL A 77 -0.42 -5.28 2.60
C VAL A 77 -0.78 -3.89 2.08
N ARG A 78 -1.59 -3.84 1.04
CA ARG A 78 -2.21 -2.61 0.55
C ARG A 78 -3.65 -2.60 1.03
N LEU A 79 -3.94 -1.69 1.98
CA LEU A 79 -5.26 -1.53 2.58
C LEU A 79 -6.08 -0.59 1.69
N ASN A 80 -7.10 -1.15 1.05
CA ASN A 80 -7.98 -0.39 0.17
C ASN A 80 -9.06 0.31 1.02
N LEU A 81 -8.89 1.62 1.24
CA LEU A 81 -9.73 2.41 2.13
C LEU A 81 -10.85 3.10 1.33
N HIS A 82 -12.10 2.82 1.67
CA HIS A 82 -13.26 3.58 1.20
C HIS A 82 -13.67 4.59 2.27
N ALA A 83 -12.77 5.54 2.57
CA ALA A 83 -12.87 6.42 3.72
C ALA A 83 -14.01 7.44 3.60
N PHE A 84 -14.42 7.80 2.41
CA PHE A 84 -15.48 8.79 2.20
C PHE A 84 -16.82 8.35 2.77
N ALA A 85 -17.10 7.06 2.80
CA ALA A 85 -18.31 6.53 3.45
C ALA A 85 -18.33 6.78 4.96
N HIS A 86 -17.17 7.11 5.55
CA HIS A 86 -16.96 7.33 6.99
C HIS A 86 -16.57 8.78 7.31
N MET A 87 -16.83 9.71 6.38
CA MET A 87 -16.66 11.15 6.58
C MET A 87 -18.01 11.84 6.70
N GLY A 88 -18.15 12.67 7.74
CA GLY A 88 -19.32 13.54 7.92
C GLY A 88 -19.44 14.62 6.83
N ALA A 89 -20.54 15.36 6.87
CA ALA A 89 -20.78 16.49 5.96
C ALA A 89 -19.72 17.63 6.11
N ASP A 90 -19.04 17.68 7.23
CA ASP A 90 -17.93 18.61 7.51
C ASP A 90 -16.58 18.03 7.09
N ASN A 91 -16.57 16.94 6.36
CA ASN A 91 -15.40 16.18 5.91
C ASN A 91 -14.52 15.64 7.05
N LYS A 92 -15.07 15.47 8.26
CA LYS A 92 -14.35 14.82 9.35
C LYS A 92 -14.54 13.31 9.30
N LEU A 93 -13.43 12.60 9.52
CA LEU A 93 -13.45 11.15 9.67
C LEU A 93 -14.15 10.74 10.98
N ASP A 94 -14.93 9.69 10.92
CA ASP A 94 -15.55 9.07 12.09
C ASP A 94 -14.47 8.53 13.03
N PRO A 95 -14.43 8.95 14.31
CA PRO A 95 -13.47 8.44 15.28
C PRO A 95 -13.54 6.93 15.49
N ALA A 96 -14.71 6.30 15.34
CA ALA A 96 -14.85 4.86 15.46
C ALA A 96 -14.20 4.13 14.27
N TRP A 97 -14.33 4.68 13.07
CA TRP A 97 -13.64 4.19 11.89
C TRP A 97 -12.11 4.34 12.02
N LEU A 98 -11.62 5.50 12.48
CA LEU A 98 -10.19 5.71 12.75
C LEU A 98 -9.64 4.69 13.75
N LYS A 99 -10.38 4.42 14.82
CA LYS A 99 -10.00 3.40 15.80
C LYS A 99 -9.90 2.00 15.17
N THR A 100 -10.82 1.66 14.26
CA THR A 100 -10.77 0.40 13.53
C THR A 100 -9.55 0.36 12.61
N LEU A 101 -9.25 1.47 11.91
CA LEU A 101 -8.05 1.59 11.07
C LEU A 101 -6.78 1.41 11.90
N ASP A 102 -6.68 2.01 13.09
CA ASP A 102 -5.53 1.82 13.99
C ASP A 102 -5.32 0.35 14.34
N GLN A 103 -6.38 -0.35 14.73
CA GLN A 103 -6.31 -1.78 15.03
C GLN A 103 -5.82 -2.62 13.85
N VAL A 104 -6.26 -2.29 12.63
CA VAL A 104 -5.84 -2.96 11.40
C VAL A 104 -4.35 -2.70 11.14
N VAL A 105 -3.93 -1.44 11.20
CA VAL A 105 -2.53 -1.03 10.98
C VAL A 105 -1.60 -1.66 12.01
N GLU A 106 -1.96 -1.58 13.29
CA GLU A 106 -1.17 -2.17 14.39
C GLU A 106 -1.03 -3.69 14.24
N ALA A 107 -2.14 -4.38 13.90
CA ALA A 107 -2.11 -5.83 13.69
C ALA A 107 -1.21 -6.25 12.52
N ALA A 108 -1.20 -5.49 11.44
CA ALA A 108 -0.32 -5.72 10.30
C ALA A 108 1.15 -5.45 10.63
N LEU A 109 1.44 -4.30 11.27
CA LEU A 109 2.80 -3.95 11.72
C LEU A 109 3.35 -4.95 12.74
N ALA A 110 2.52 -5.48 13.63
CA ALA A 110 2.92 -6.52 14.58
C ALA A 110 3.43 -7.80 13.90
N GLN A 111 2.96 -8.08 12.68
CA GLN A 111 3.47 -9.15 11.83
C GLN A 111 4.67 -8.72 10.96
N LYS A 112 5.21 -7.52 11.17
CA LYS A 112 6.32 -6.95 10.36
C LYS A 112 5.96 -6.86 8.87
N LEU A 113 4.70 -6.53 8.58
CA LEU A 113 4.24 -6.19 7.26
C LEU A 113 4.39 -4.67 7.04
N THR A 114 4.80 -4.26 5.86
CA THR A 114 4.62 -2.88 5.40
C THR A 114 3.13 -2.67 5.09
N VAL A 115 2.60 -1.52 5.46
CA VAL A 115 1.19 -1.18 5.29
C VAL A 115 1.08 0.03 4.36
N ILE A 116 0.48 -0.15 3.20
CA ILE A 116 0.12 0.94 2.30
C ILE A 116 -1.31 1.36 2.63
N LEU A 117 -1.50 2.60 3.05
CA LEU A 117 -2.82 3.21 3.21
C LEU A 117 -3.22 3.82 1.87
N ASP A 118 -4.07 3.12 1.15
CA ASP A 118 -4.54 3.49 -0.17
C ASP A 118 -5.95 4.10 -0.08
N GLU A 119 -6.08 5.39 -0.41
CA GLU A 119 -7.40 6.00 -0.55
C GLU A 119 -8.08 5.44 -1.81
N HIS A 120 -9.22 4.74 -1.65
CA HIS A 120 -9.80 3.90 -2.70
C HIS A 120 -11.17 4.38 -3.21
N ASP A 121 -11.57 5.63 -2.91
CA ASP A 121 -12.83 6.24 -3.39
C ASP A 121 -12.72 6.80 -4.82
N PHE A 122 -11.90 6.16 -5.64
CA PHE A 122 -11.53 6.59 -7.00
C PHE A 122 -12.73 6.75 -7.96
N ASN A 123 -13.76 5.91 -7.84
CA ASN A 123 -14.95 6.04 -8.67
C ASN A 123 -15.71 7.32 -8.34
N THR A 124 -15.91 7.61 -7.05
CA THR A 124 -16.55 8.86 -6.61
C THR A 124 -15.76 10.08 -7.09
N CYS A 125 -14.42 10.01 -6.99
CA CYS A 125 -13.53 11.09 -7.45
C CYS A 125 -13.54 11.26 -8.97
N GLY A 126 -13.60 10.16 -9.70
CA GLY A 126 -13.67 10.20 -11.17
C GLY A 126 -15.02 10.70 -11.70
N GLU A 127 -16.12 10.40 -11.01
CA GLU A 127 -17.46 10.81 -11.39
C GLU A 127 -17.74 12.29 -11.06
N ASP A 128 -17.33 12.75 -9.90
CA ASP A 128 -17.48 14.15 -9.48
C ASP A 128 -16.18 14.67 -8.84
N PRO A 129 -15.20 15.09 -9.65
CA PRO A 129 -13.96 15.67 -9.15
C PRO A 129 -14.17 16.90 -8.25
N ALA A 130 -15.19 17.70 -8.52
CA ALA A 130 -15.44 18.92 -7.75
C ALA A 130 -15.88 18.61 -6.33
N ALA A 131 -16.74 17.64 -6.14
CA ALA A 131 -17.18 17.17 -4.82
C ALA A 131 -16.09 16.34 -4.11
N CYS A 132 -15.30 15.56 -4.86
CA CYS A 132 -14.24 14.72 -4.29
C CYS A 132 -13.08 15.54 -3.72
N ARG A 133 -12.59 16.55 -4.45
CA ARG A 133 -11.35 17.27 -4.11
C ARG A 133 -11.31 17.76 -2.65
N PRO A 134 -12.30 18.48 -2.11
CA PRO A 134 -12.25 18.95 -0.72
C PRO A 134 -12.24 17.79 0.28
N ARG A 135 -12.89 16.65 -0.03
CA ARG A 135 -12.90 15.46 0.80
C ARG A 135 -11.53 14.79 0.82
N LEU A 136 -10.90 14.65 -0.33
CA LEU A 136 -9.57 14.03 -0.46
C LEU A 136 -8.49 14.87 0.24
N VAL A 137 -8.54 16.21 0.12
CA VAL A 137 -7.67 17.11 0.87
C VAL A 137 -7.89 16.98 2.38
N ALA A 138 -9.16 16.95 2.83
CA ALA A 138 -9.49 16.79 4.24
C ALA A 138 -9.08 15.40 4.78
N PHE A 139 -9.21 14.35 3.99
CA PHE A 139 -8.74 13.00 4.31
C PHE A 139 -7.23 13.01 4.58
N TRP A 140 -6.42 13.48 3.62
CA TRP A 140 -4.97 13.47 3.77
C TRP A 140 -4.47 14.39 4.88
N LYS A 141 -5.16 15.51 5.15
CA LYS A 141 -4.84 16.35 6.31
C LYS A 141 -5.05 15.60 7.62
N GLN A 142 -6.13 14.83 7.76
CA GLN A 142 -6.46 14.10 8.98
C GLN A 142 -5.59 12.85 9.13
N ILE A 143 -5.44 12.04 8.10
CA ILE A 143 -4.60 10.84 8.10
C ILE A 143 -3.12 11.23 8.28
N GLY A 144 -2.67 12.29 7.61
CA GLY A 144 -1.30 12.79 7.77
C GLY A 144 -0.99 13.19 9.21
N GLU A 145 -1.88 13.94 9.87
CA GLU A 145 -1.70 14.31 11.29
C GLU A 145 -1.79 13.07 12.21
N HIS A 146 -2.75 12.15 11.93
CA HIS A 146 -2.99 10.98 12.77
C HIS A 146 -1.81 10.00 12.76
N TYR A 147 -1.18 9.78 11.60
CA TYR A 147 -0.05 8.86 11.42
C TYR A 147 1.33 9.54 11.33
N LYS A 148 1.47 10.81 11.73
CA LYS A 148 2.74 11.55 11.64
C LYS A 148 3.90 10.86 12.38
N ASP A 149 3.60 10.23 13.52
CA ASP A 149 4.56 9.54 14.36
C ASP A 149 4.61 8.01 14.08
N ALA A 150 3.87 7.53 13.08
CA ALA A 150 3.88 6.13 12.71
C ALA A 150 5.24 5.72 12.10
N PRO A 151 5.68 4.45 12.28
CA PRO A 151 6.94 3.98 11.74
C PRO A 151 6.96 4.01 10.20
N ASP A 152 8.15 3.92 9.61
CA ASP A 152 8.37 3.87 8.16
C ASP A 152 7.69 2.67 7.46
N GLY A 153 7.25 1.68 8.24
CA GLY A 153 6.41 0.60 7.75
C GLY A 153 5.01 1.03 7.30
N VAL A 154 4.58 2.27 7.59
CA VAL A 154 3.35 2.85 7.05
C VAL A 154 3.68 3.75 5.86
N VAL A 155 3.10 3.45 4.72
CA VAL A 155 3.26 4.16 3.44
C VAL A 155 1.90 4.71 3.03
N PHE A 156 1.84 5.88 2.42
CA PHE A 156 0.61 6.47 1.92
C PHE A 156 0.48 6.29 0.41
N GLU A 157 -0.74 6.16 -0.09
CA GLU A 157 -1.04 6.19 -1.52
C GLU A 157 -2.17 7.18 -1.79
N LEU A 158 -1.89 8.22 -2.59
CA LEU A 158 -2.74 9.42 -2.67
C LEU A 158 -4.18 9.13 -3.12
N LEU A 159 -4.34 8.28 -4.12
CA LEU A 159 -5.63 7.83 -4.63
C LEU A 159 -5.41 6.63 -5.55
N ASN A 160 -6.21 5.59 -5.34
CA ASN A 160 -6.33 4.49 -6.28
C ASN A 160 -6.84 4.99 -7.64
N GLU A 161 -6.25 4.54 -8.72
CA GLU A 161 -6.81 4.59 -10.09
C GLU A 161 -7.53 5.88 -10.49
N PRO A 162 -6.90 7.05 -10.48
CA PRO A 162 -7.52 8.28 -10.96
C PRO A 162 -8.05 8.10 -12.39
N ASN A 163 -9.34 8.43 -12.63
CA ASN A 163 -10.01 8.07 -13.88
C ASN A 163 -11.08 9.09 -14.28
N LYS A 164 -11.74 8.87 -15.42
CA LYS A 164 -12.86 9.69 -15.93
C LYS A 164 -12.55 11.19 -15.90
N GLY A 165 -13.24 11.94 -15.02
CA GLY A 165 -13.04 13.38 -14.83
C GLY A 165 -11.68 13.77 -14.27
N LEU A 166 -10.96 12.83 -13.65
CA LEU A 166 -9.55 12.99 -13.25
C LEU A 166 -8.62 12.73 -14.43
N THR A 167 -8.69 13.61 -15.43
CA THR A 167 -7.75 13.60 -16.58
C THR A 167 -6.31 13.79 -16.10
N ASP A 168 -5.32 13.50 -16.96
CA ASP A 168 -3.90 13.72 -16.63
C ASP A 168 -3.63 15.14 -16.11
N ALA A 169 -4.24 16.15 -16.73
CA ALA A 169 -4.06 17.54 -16.31
C ALA A 169 -4.65 17.80 -14.92
N VAL A 170 -5.85 17.31 -14.65
CA VAL A 170 -6.54 17.48 -13.35
C VAL A 170 -5.79 16.72 -12.27
N TRP A 171 -5.42 15.46 -12.53
CA TRP A 171 -4.72 14.63 -11.55
C TRP A 171 -3.34 15.19 -11.21
N ASN A 172 -2.55 15.63 -12.19
CA ASN A 172 -1.26 16.27 -11.95
C ASN A 172 -1.40 17.56 -11.10
N ALA A 173 -2.46 18.34 -11.32
CA ALA A 173 -2.75 19.51 -10.47
C ALA A 173 -3.07 19.08 -9.03
N TRP A 174 -3.81 17.99 -8.84
CA TRP A 174 -4.13 17.49 -7.50
C TRP A 174 -2.90 16.90 -6.80
N ILE A 175 -2.03 16.19 -7.50
CA ILE A 175 -0.75 15.73 -6.93
C ILE A 175 0.03 16.92 -6.36
N ALA A 176 0.13 18.02 -7.12
CA ALA A 176 0.82 19.22 -6.69
C ALA A 176 0.17 19.91 -5.47
N GLU A 177 -1.12 19.71 -5.25
CA GLU A 177 -1.86 20.21 -4.08
C GLU A 177 -1.77 19.24 -2.88
N LEU A 178 -1.95 17.93 -3.09
CA LEU A 178 -2.06 16.93 -2.03
C LEU A 178 -0.70 16.64 -1.38
N LEU A 179 0.39 16.60 -2.15
CA LEU A 179 1.70 16.35 -1.58
C LEU A 179 2.10 17.37 -0.51
N PRO A 180 1.95 18.69 -0.69
CA PRO A 180 2.18 19.65 0.38
C PRO A 180 1.32 19.42 1.63
N VAL A 181 0.08 18.97 1.47
CA VAL A 181 -0.80 18.64 2.61
C VAL A 181 -0.21 17.46 3.42
N VAL A 182 0.23 16.42 2.75
CA VAL A 182 0.90 15.27 3.40
C VAL A 182 2.22 15.72 4.02
N ARG A 183 3.04 16.48 3.30
CA ARG A 183 4.38 16.93 3.74
C ARG A 183 4.34 17.85 4.96
N ALA A 184 3.23 18.55 5.20
CA ALA A 184 3.07 19.40 6.38
C ALA A 184 3.30 18.64 7.71
N THR A 185 2.96 17.38 7.76
CA THR A 185 3.11 16.53 8.98
C THR A 185 3.97 15.29 8.75
N ASN A 186 4.23 14.92 7.50
CA ASN A 186 5.00 13.72 7.11
C ASN A 186 6.07 14.08 6.07
N PRO A 187 7.11 14.84 6.45
CA PRO A 187 8.08 15.39 5.48
C PRO A 187 8.86 14.31 4.72
N THR A 188 9.09 13.15 5.33
CA THR A 188 9.92 12.08 4.77
C THR A 188 9.17 10.75 4.55
N ARG A 189 7.86 10.71 4.83
CA ARG A 189 7.06 9.50 4.59
C ARG A 189 6.97 9.19 3.10
N ASN A 190 7.25 7.95 2.73
CA ASN A 190 7.10 7.53 1.34
C ASN A 190 5.63 7.55 0.92
N VAL A 191 5.37 8.14 -0.25
CA VAL A 191 4.03 8.29 -0.83
C VAL A 191 4.00 7.65 -2.21
N VAL A 192 3.04 6.76 -2.41
CA VAL A 192 2.78 6.09 -3.69
C VAL A 192 1.86 6.97 -4.53
N VAL A 193 2.24 7.14 -5.80
CA VAL A 193 1.48 7.95 -6.78
C VAL A 193 1.52 7.27 -8.15
N GLY A 194 0.36 7.04 -8.73
CA GLY A 194 0.23 6.50 -10.09
C GLY A 194 -0.30 7.53 -11.09
N PRO A 195 -0.27 7.20 -12.41
CA PRO A 195 -0.85 8.04 -13.45
C PRO A 195 -2.38 8.01 -13.43
N ALA A 196 -3.00 8.95 -14.12
CA ALA A 196 -4.42 8.88 -14.45
C ALA A 196 -4.75 7.67 -15.34
N PHE A 197 -6.03 7.56 -15.75
CA PHE A 197 -6.50 6.46 -16.57
C PHE A 197 -6.33 5.08 -15.94
N TRP A 198 -6.78 4.96 -14.66
CA TRP A 198 -6.73 3.72 -13.88
C TRP A 198 -5.30 3.20 -13.64
N ASN A 199 -4.37 4.07 -13.31
CA ASN A 199 -2.95 3.75 -13.12
C ASN A 199 -2.33 2.98 -14.31
N ASN A 200 -2.88 3.21 -15.52
CA ASN A 200 -2.49 2.48 -16.71
C ASN A 200 -1.10 2.91 -17.20
N ILE A 201 -0.30 1.94 -17.62
CA ILE A 201 1.06 2.16 -18.14
C ILE A 201 1.09 3.11 -19.35
N SER A 202 0.01 3.17 -20.16
CA SER A 202 -0.08 4.05 -21.32
C SER A 202 -0.16 5.54 -20.97
N HIS A 203 -0.46 5.90 -19.72
CA HIS A 203 -0.50 7.28 -19.23
C HIS A 203 0.70 7.64 -18.34
N LEU A 204 1.65 6.73 -18.17
CA LEU A 204 2.79 6.94 -17.29
C LEU A 204 3.66 8.14 -17.77
N ASP A 205 3.81 8.35 -19.06
CA ASP A 205 4.53 9.49 -19.63
C ASP A 205 3.84 10.85 -19.36
N GLN A 206 2.56 10.84 -19.00
CA GLN A 206 1.80 12.03 -18.63
C GLN A 206 1.91 12.37 -17.14
N LEU A 207 2.38 11.44 -16.30
CA LEU A 207 2.52 11.63 -14.86
C LEU A 207 3.63 12.64 -14.55
N LYS A 208 3.30 13.69 -13.80
CA LYS A 208 4.22 14.75 -13.39
C LYS A 208 4.47 14.72 -11.90
N LEU A 209 5.53 14.05 -11.49
CA LEU A 209 5.96 14.00 -10.10
C LEU A 209 6.93 15.17 -9.80
N PRO A 210 6.77 15.88 -8.67
CA PRO A 210 7.69 16.94 -8.26
C PRO A 210 9.11 16.39 -8.10
N GLN A 211 10.07 16.94 -8.84
CA GLN A 211 11.46 16.48 -8.80
C GLN A 211 12.12 16.73 -7.44
N GLY A 212 11.71 17.79 -6.75
CA GLY A 212 12.23 18.13 -5.41
C GLY A 212 11.73 17.22 -4.29
N ASP A 213 10.61 16.52 -4.48
CA ASP A 213 10.11 15.54 -3.50
C ASP A 213 10.74 14.16 -3.79
N ARG A 214 11.68 13.76 -2.94
CA ARG A 214 12.43 12.52 -3.11
C ARG A 214 11.78 11.31 -2.41
N HIS A 215 10.66 11.49 -1.70
CA HIS A 215 9.94 10.44 -0.97
C HIS A 215 8.70 9.95 -1.73
N LEU A 216 8.85 9.73 -3.04
CA LEU A 216 7.79 9.25 -3.90
C LEU A 216 8.15 7.89 -4.52
N ILE A 217 7.19 6.98 -4.50
CA ILE A 217 7.20 5.68 -5.20
C ILE A 217 6.16 5.79 -6.33
N ALA A 218 6.55 5.50 -7.55
CA ALA A 218 5.59 5.47 -8.64
C ALA A 218 4.88 4.11 -8.68
N THR A 219 3.58 4.11 -9.01
CA THR A 219 2.81 2.88 -9.16
C THR A 219 2.15 2.80 -10.52
N VAL A 220 1.95 1.57 -10.97
CA VAL A 220 1.10 1.22 -12.12
C VAL A 220 0.27 0.00 -11.78
N HIS A 221 -0.88 -0.14 -12.44
CA HIS A 221 -1.68 -1.36 -12.44
C HIS A 221 -1.56 -2.06 -13.78
N TYR A 222 -1.52 -3.39 -13.76
CA TYR A 222 -1.33 -4.15 -14.98
C TYR A 222 -2.33 -5.29 -15.09
N TYR A 223 -3.28 -5.13 -16.01
CA TYR A 223 -4.33 -6.12 -16.29
C TYR A 223 -4.43 -6.44 -17.79
N LEU A 224 -3.40 -6.10 -18.58
CA LEU A 224 -3.41 -6.41 -20.01
C LEU A 224 -3.05 -7.88 -20.28
N PRO A 225 -3.76 -8.56 -21.20
CA PRO A 225 -4.92 -8.06 -21.95
C PRO A 225 -6.22 -8.18 -21.12
N MET A 226 -7.03 -7.13 -21.10
CA MET A 226 -8.26 -7.06 -20.31
C MET A 226 -9.27 -8.17 -20.68
N GLU A 227 -9.29 -8.62 -21.93
CA GLU A 227 -10.15 -9.70 -22.41
C GLU A 227 -9.87 -11.03 -21.66
N PHE A 228 -8.65 -11.23 -21.20
CA PHE A 228 -8.28 -12.37 -20.37
C PHE A 228 -8.51 -12.06 -18.88
N THR A 229 -7.93 -10.98 -18.37
CA THR A 229 -7.89 -10.73 -16.92
C THR A 229 -9.23 -10.38 -16.32
N HIS A 230 -10.16 -9.81 -17.10
CA HIS A 230 -11.49 -9.42 -16.67
C HIS A 230 -12.62 -10.19 -17.37
N GLN A 231 -12.31 -11.34 -17.98
CA GLN A 231 -13.30 -12.14 -18.69
C GLN A 231 -14.49 -12.49 -17.78
N GLY A 232 -15.72 -12.20 -18.27
CA GLY A 232 -16.95 -12.48 -17.57
C GLY A 232 -17.20 -11.65 -16.32
N ALA A 233 -16.42 -10.59 -16.07
CA ALA A 233 -16.64 -9.67 -14.98
C ALA A 233 -17.88 -8.81 -15.22
N SER A 234 -18.87 -8.88 -14.31
CA SER A 234 -20.15 -8.19 -14.46
C SER A 234 -20.03 -6.65 -14.42
N TRP A 235 -18.99 -6.13 -13.79
CA TRP A 235 -18.69 -4.69 -13.72
C TRP A 235 -17.94 -4.17 -14.96
N ASN A 236 -17.42 -5.06 -15.82
CA ASN A 236 -16.74 -4.70 -17.06
C ASN A 236 -17.48 -5.25 -18.28
N PRO A 237 -18.45 -4.52 -18.83
CA PRO A 237 -19.24 -4.97 -19.98
C PRO A 237 -18.42 -5.11 -21.27
N ALA A 238 -17.19 -4.58 -21.33
CA ALA A 238 -16.29 -4.73 -22.47
C ALA A 238 -15.69 -6.15 -22.59
N THR A 239 -15.73 -6.95 -21.52
CA THR A 239 -15.17 -8.31 -21.45
C THR A 239 -16.20 -9.39 -21.10
N PRO A 240 -17.33 -9.51 -21.83
CA PRO A 240 -18.41 -10.41 -21.45
C PRO A 240 -18.09 -11.89 -21.73
N LYS A 241 -17.12 -12.17 -22.61
CA LYS A 241 -16.76 -13.53 -23.01
C LYS A 241 -15.92 -14.19 -21.93
N THR A 242 -16.10 -15.51 -21.79
CA THR A 242 -15.28 -16.38 -20.95
C THR A 242 -14.57 -17.43 -21.84
N GLY A 243 -13.60 -18.17 -21.27
CA GLY A 243 -12.83 -19.17 -22.00
C GLY A 243 -11.61 -18.59 -22.76
N VAL A 244 -11.26 -17.34 -22.49
CA VAL A 244 -10.00 -16.78 -22.98
C VAL A 244 -8.84 -17.34 -22.15
N THR A 245 -7.82 -17.87 -22.83
CA THR A 245 -6.61 -18.41 -22.20
C THR A 245 -5.45 -17.43 -22.30
N TRP A 246 -4.41 -17.63 -21.50
CA TRP A 246 -3.18 -16.85 -21.52
C TRP A 246 -1.95 -17.74 -21.28
N GLY A 247 -0.83 -17.39 -21.89
CA GLY A 247 0.45 -18.03 -21.61
C GLY A 247 1.27 -18.40 -22.85
N THR A 248 0.90 -17.90 -24.03
CA THR A 248 1.74 -18.05 -25.23
C THR A 248 3.03 -17.24 -25.12
N ASP A 249 4.06 -17.60 -25.88
CA ASP A 249 5.31 -16.84 -25.92
C ASP A 249 5.10 -15.40 -26.37
N ALA A 250 4.19 -15.16 -27.30
CA ALA A 250 3.88 -13.82 -27.80
C ALA A 250 3.25 -12.94 -26.68
N GLU A 251 2.36 -13.49 -25.85
CA GLU A 251 1.77 -12.78 -24.73
C GLU A 251 2.80 -12.47 -23.62
N ARG A 252 3.68 -13.43 -23.32
CA ARG A 252 4.79 -13.22 -22.38
C ARG A 252 5.75 -12.13 -22.86
N GLN A 253 6.12 -12.15 -24.16
CA GLN A 253 6.98 -11.14 -24.76
C GLN A 253 6.33 -9.75 -24.72
N ARG A 254 5.02 -9.65 -24.96
CA ARG A 254 4.28 -8.38 -24.83
C ARG A 254 4.32 -7.84 -23.40
N MET A 255 3.98 -8.67 -22.42
CA MET A 255 4.07 -8.28 -21.00
C MET A 255 5.49 -7.79 -20.66
N LYS A 256 6.51 -8.53 -21.10
CA LYS A 256 7.90 -8.12 -20.88
C LYS A 256 8.21 -6.77 -21.51
N ALA A 257 7.77 -6.53 -22.73
CA ALA A 257 7.99 -5.25 -23.44
C ALA A 257 7.29 -4.09 -22.72
N ASP A 258 6.06 -4.29 -22.23
CA ASP A 258 5.32 -3.30 -21.45
C ASP A 258 6.09 -2.93 -20.17
N PHE A 259 6.59 -3.93 -19.44
CA PHE A 259 7.37 -3.70 -18.21
C PHE A 259 8.74 -3.07 -18.49
N ASP A 260 9.38 -3.39 -19.64
CA ASP A 260 10.61 -2.72 -20.06
C ASP A 260 10.37 -1.23 -20.34
N GLY A 261 9.23 -0.86 -20.93
CA GLY A 261 8.81 0.54 -21.13
C GLY A 261 8.62 1.27 -19.81
N VAL A 262 7.90 0.67 -18.85
CA VAL A 262 7.73 1.23 -17.51
C VAL A 262 9.08 1.40 -16.80
N GLN A 263 9.98 0.40 -16.90
CA GLN A 263 11.31 0.49 -16.29
C GLN A 263 12.18 1.59 -16.93
N ALA A 264 12.06 1.81 -18.21
CA ALA A 264 12.77 2.91 -18.89
C ALA A 264 12.30 4.27 -18.36
N TRP A 265 10.97 4.45 -18.21
CA TRP A 265 10.40 5.64 -17.59
C TRP A 265 10.86 5.80 -16.13
N ALA A 266 10.79 4.75 -15.33
CA ALA A 266 11.18 4.77 -13.92
C ALA A 266 12.63 5.23 -13.72
N ARG A 267 13.54 4.74 -14.57
CA ARG A 267 14.95 5.17 -14.60
C ARG A 267 15.10 6.63 -15.01
N ALA A 268 14.38 7.07 -16.04
CA ALA A 268 14.44 8.46 -16.52
C ALA A 268 13.92 9.45 -15.46
N GLN A 269 12.93 9.06 -14.65
CA GLN A 269 12.37 9.86 -13.58
C GLN A 269 13.09 9.68 -12.24
N ASP A 270 14.04 8.74 -12.15
CA ASP A 270 14.70 8.31 -10.91
C ASP A 270 13.70 8.00 -9.78
N ARG A 271 12.72 7.13 -10.10
CA ARG A 271 11.66 6.71 -9.18
C ARG A 271 11.64 5.17 -9.04
N PRO A 272 11.58 4.62 -7.82
CA PRO A 272 11.30 3.21 -7.63
C PRO A 272 9.83 2.92 -7.94
N MET A 273 9.53 1.66 -8.28
CA MET A 273 8.23 1.24 -8.76
C MET A 273 7.53 0.27 -7.82
N LEU A 274 6.22 0.42 -7.77
CA LEU A 274 5.27 -0.55 -7.23
C LEU A 274 4.33 -0.99 -8.36
N LEU A 275 4.20 -2.29 -8.61
CA LEU A 275 3.06 -2.84 -9.34
C LEU A 275 1.91 -2.98 -8.33
N GLY A 276 1.06 -1.94 -8.21
CA GLY A 276 0.06 -1.81 -7.14
C GLY A 276 -1.07 -2.81 -7.24
N GLU A 277 -1.42 -3.19 -8.48
CA GLU A 277 -2.41 -4.23 -8.73
C GLU A 277 -2.08 -5.02 -9.99
N PHE A 278 -2.32 -6.32 -9.93
CA PHE A 278 -2.35 -7.25 -11.06
C PHE A 278 -3.04 -8.55 -10.65
N GLY A 279 -3.56 -9.28 -11.62
CA GLY A 279 -4.24 -10.55 -11.38
C GLY A 279 -5.16 -10.92 -12.54
N ALA A 280 -5.88 -12.03 -12.38
CA ALA A 280 -6.90 -12.47 -13.33
C ALA A 280 -8.14 -12.97 -12.59
N TYR A 281 -9.31 -12.49 -13.03
CA TYR A 281 -10.61 -12.78 -12.45
C TYR A 281 -10.91 -14.28 -12.41
N ASP A 282 -11.67 -14.72 -11.43
CA ASP A 282 -11.92 -16.14 -11.13
C ASP A 282 -12.68 -16.92 -12.21
N LYS A 283 -13.24 -16.22 -13.21
CA LYS A 283 -13.87 -16.84 -14.38
C LYS A 283 -12.88 -17.35 -15.43
N GLY A 284 -11.62 -16.95 -15.36
CA GLY A 284 -10.55 -17.51 -16.17
C GLY A 284 -10.17 -18.92 -15.72
N ASP A 285 -9.67 -19.76 -16.65
CA ASP A 285 -9.13 -21.06 -16.26
C ASP A 285 -7.90 -20.92 -15.34
N MET A 286 -7.79 -21.84 -14.40
CA MET A 286 -6.78 -21.76 -13.35
C MET A 286 -5.34 -21.82 -13.88
N ALA A 287 -5.09 -22.57 -14.95
CA ALA A 287 -3.74 -22.73 -15.50
C ALA A 287 -3.26 -21.39 -16.11
N SER A 288 -4.12 -20.72 -16.90
CA SER A 288 -3.84 -19.41 -17.47
C SER A 288 -3.73 -18.32 -16.40
N ARG A 289 -4.60 -18.35 -15.37
CA ARG A 289 -4.54 -17.42 -14.23
C ARG A 289 -3.21 -17.54 -13.48
N ALA A 290 -2.79 -18.77 -13.15
CA ALA A 290 -1.51 -19.01 -12.48
C ALA A 290 -0.32 -18.60 -13.35
N ALA A 291 -0.36 -18.91 -14.64
CA ALA A 291 0.69 -18.54 -15.59
C ALA A 291 0.85 -17.03 -15.72
N TYR A 292 -0.26 -16.28 -15.84
CA TYR A 292 -0.29 -14.81 -15.89
C TYR A 292 0.25 -14.21 -14.59
N THR A 293 -0.25 -14.69 -13.45
CA THR A 293 0.15 -14.22 -12.12
C THR A 293 1.64 -14.41 -11.89
N ALA A 294 2.17 -15.60 -12.22
CA ALA A 294 3.60 -15.88 -12.11
C ALA A 294 4.43 -14.98 -13.01
N ALA A 295 4.01 -14.77 -14.27
CA ALA A 295 4.74 -13.94 -15.23
C ALA A 295 4.80 -12.50 -14.76
N ALA A 296 3.68 -11.88 -14.37
CA ALA A 296 3.65 -10.50 -13.91
C ALA A 296 4.50 -10.29 -12.65
N ALA A 297 4.38 -11.18 -11.65
CA ALA A 297 5.17 -11.11 -10.44
C ALA A 297 6.68 -11.22 -10.72
N ARG A 298 7.10 -12.16 -11.57
CA ARG A 298 8.53 -12.36 -11.91
C ARG A 298 9.08 -11.23 -12.75
N GLU A 299 8.30 -10.65 -13.68
CA GLU A 299 8.73 -9.48 -14.45
C GLU A 299 8.93 -8.26 -13.55
N ALA A 300 8.08 -8.06 -12.54
CA ALA A 300 8.26 -7.01 -11.54
C ALA A 300 9.52 -7.25 -10.69
N GLU A 301 9.68 -8.46 -10.13
CA GLU A 301 10.84 -8.83 -9.32
C GLU A 301 12.18 -8.71 -10.09
N ALA A 302 12.21 -9.11 -11.36
CA ALA A 302 13.41 -9.02 -12.19
C ALA A 302 13.90 -7.57 -12.39
N ARG A 303 13.03 -6.59 -12.22
CA ARG A 303 13.34 -5.15 -12.30
C ARG A 303 13.55 -4.49 -10.94
N GLY A 304 13.44 -5.25 -9.85
CA GLY A 304 13.56 -4.76 -8.48
C GLY A 304 12.34 -3.95 -8.01
N TRP A 305 11.17 -4.18 -8.62
CA TRP A 305 9.92 -3.56 -8.18
C TRP A 305 9.32 -4.34 -7.01
N ALA A 306 8.61 -3.63 -6.14
CA ALA A 306 7.62 -4.26 -5.27
C ALA A 306 6.33 -4.50 -6.05
N TRP A 307 5.50 -5.42 -5.54
CA TRP A 307 4.20 -5.65 -6.13
C TRP A 307 3.15 -5.99 -5.07
N ALA A 308 1.85 -5.77 -5.37
CA ALA A 308 0.71 -6.15 -4.56
C ALA A 308 -0.36 -6.83 -5.43
N TYR A 309 -0.56 -8.12 -5.21
CA TYR A 309 -1.53 -8.91 -5.96
C TYR A 309 -2.97 -8.47 -5.64
N TRP A 310 -3.81 -8.36 -6.64
CA TRP A 310 -5.24 -8.17 -6.50
C TRP A 310 -5.96 -9.51 -6.63
N GLN A 311 -6.56 -10.06 -5.52
CA GLN A 311 -6.53 -9.64 -4.15
C GLN A 311 -6.61 -10.86 -3.20
N PHE A 312 -6.64 -10.64 -1.87
CA PHE A 312 -6.58 -11.70 -0.86
C PHE A 312 -7.77 -12.66 -0.95
N ASP A 313 -9.01 -12.19 -0.77
CA ASP A 313 -10.16 -13.05 -0.48
C ASP A 313 -11.43 -12.77 -1.32
N SER A 314 -11.31 -12.06 -2.43
CA SER A 314 -12.44 -11.76 -3.31
C SER A 314 -12.08 -11.99 -4.77
N ASP A 315 -12.97 -11.94 -5.66
CA ASP A 315 -12.97 -12.04 -7.13
C ASP A 315 -11.73 -12.63 -7.84
N PHE A 316 -10.56 -12.11 -7.57
CA PHE A 316 -9.26 -12.60 -8.08
C PHE A 316 -8.59 -13.58 -7.11
N ILE A 317 -9.21 -13.90 -6.10
CA ILE A 317 -8.94 -14.71 -4.91
C ILE A 317 -7.59 -15.44 -4.86
N ALA A 318 -6.77 -15.06 -3.85
CA ALA A 318 -5.56 -15.81 -3.49
C ALA A 318 -5.76 -16.70 -2.26
N TYR A 319 -6.65 -16.32 -1.34
CA TYR A 319 -6.96 -17.05 -0.11
C TYR A 319 -8.47 -17.19 0.10
N ASP A 320 -8.95 -18.39 0.26
CA ASP A 320 -10.35 -18.68 0.59
C ASP A 320 -10.56 -18.59 2.11
N ILE A 321 -11.07 -17.45 2.57
CA ILE A 321 -11.35 -17.21 4.00
C ILE A 321 -12.35 -18.24 4.56
N GLY A 322 -13.32 -18.66 3.75
CA GLY A 322 -14.33 -19.63 4.19
C GLY A 322 -13.77 -21.02 4.45
N LYS A 323 -12.71 -21.40 3.74
CA LYS A 323 -11.99 -22.67 3.90
C LYS A 323 -10.69 -22.53 4.66
N GLU A 324 -10.28 -21.32 5.00
CA GLU A 324 -9.00 -20.99 5.64
C GLU A 324 -7.80 -21.60 4.89
N THR A 325 -7.77 -21.49 3.56
CA THR A 325 -6.73 -22.08 2.74
C THR A 325 -6.34 -21.19 1.56
N TRP A 326 -5.07 -21.22 1.18
CA TRP A 326 -4.58 -20.60 -0.04
C TRP A 326 -5.15 -21.31 -1.27
N VAL A 327 -5.47 -20.53 -2.29
CA VAL A 327 -5.70 -21.07 -3.65
C VAL A 327 -4.32 -21.46 -4.21
N THR A 328 -3.94 -22.71 -3.97
CA THR A 328 -2.56 -23.19 -4.16
C THR A 328 -1.93 -22.79 -5.49
N PRO A 329 -2.59 -22.92 -6.67
CA PRO A 329 -1.94 -22.52 -7.93
C PRO A 329 -1.62 -21.01 -8.01
N ILE A 330 -2.45 -20.16 -7.40
CA ILE A 330 -2.23 -18.71 -7.35
C ILE A 330 -1.13 -18.38 -6.33
N HIS A 331 -1.19 -19.01 -5.15
CA HIS A 331 -0.17 -18.80 -4.12
C HIS A 331 1.22 -19.24 -4.59
N ASP A 332 1.33 -20.42 -5.19
CA ASP A 332 2.61 -20.93 -5.72
C ASP A 332 3.13 -20.06 -6.89
N ALA A 333 2.24 -19.45 -7.67
CA ALA A 333 2.58 -18.47 -8.71
C ALA A 333 3.18 -17.19 -8.12
N LEU A 334 2.63 -16.71 -6.99
CA LEU A 334 3.08 -15.50 -6.29
C LEU A 334 4.35 -15.75 -5.48
N VAL A 335 4.41 -16.86 -4.76
CA VAL A 335 5.48 -17.21 -3.81
C VAL A 335 6.00 -18.61 -4.18
N PRO A 336 6.84 -18.73 -5.21
CA PRO A 336 7.43 -20.03 -5.60
C PRO A 336 8.30 -20.59 -4.47
N LYS A 337 8.27 -21.92 -4.35
CA LYS A 337 9.06 -22.69 -3.36
C LYS A 337 10.52 -22.70 -3.72
#